data_3285e284d790178e45cdd68c43b2e4a9
#
_entry.id   3285e284d790178e45cdd68c43b2e4a9
#
_cell.length_a   1.000
_cell.length_b   1.000
_cell.length_c   1.000
_cell.angle_alpha   90.00
_cell.angle_beta   90.00
_cell.angle_gamma   90.00
#
_symmetry.space_group_name_H-M   'P 1'
#
loop_
_entity.id
_entity.type
_entity.pdbx_description
1 polymer ?
#
loop_
_entity_poly.entity_id
_entity_poly.type
_entity_poly.pdbx_seq_one_letter_code
_entity_poly.pdbx_strand_id
1 'polypeptide(L)'
;MATGQGRDGRPPIEEIAQALGISKTTVSRALSGKGRVSEETRAKVFAYVGRPGGDSNTPVRRQDPGATHNLSLVIPKHFMQLDLPFLRKCMGGVCTMAAQRGYDLLLCYVSDTDTVQLERQLASHKVDGVILSRTMSDDPCIDLLQQYGVPFVAIGRIENDDIPQADNDQLGAASEMTRVLFQMGARRIAYLGGSGTYTVNADRLRGYLRGLAEFGVSADQSLIRTGIESNEQRT
;
A
#
# COMPACT_ATOMS: atom_id res chain seq x y z
N MET A 1 35.99 25.27 -1.38
CA MET A 1 36.78 24.33 -2.22
C MET A 1 35.80 23.26 -2.71
N ALA A 2 35.56 23.23 -4.01
CA ALA A 2 34.56 22.35 -4.61
C ALA A 2 35.11 20.92 -4.66
N THR A 3 34.50 19.99 -3.95
CA THR A 3 34.77 18.55 -4.05
C THR A 3 34.21 18.03 -5.37
N GLY A 4 35.11 17.54 -6.26
CA GLY A 4 34.77 17.07 -7.58
C GLY A 4 33.92 15.82 -7.53
N GLN A 5 32.69 15.91 -8.02
CA GLN A 5 31.86 14.76 -8.32
C GLN A 5 32.46 13.99 -9.51
N GLY A 6 32.69 12.68 -9.31
CA GLY A 6 33.07 11.79 -10.40
C GLY A 6 31.98 11.73 -11.48
N ARG A 7 32.35 11.40 -12.72
CA ARG A 7 31.50 11.42 -13.94
C ARG A 7 30.22 10.58 -13.88
N ASP A 8 30.02 9.75 -12.83
CA ASP A 8 28.87 8.83 -12.66
C ASP A 8 28.11 9.04 -11.32
N GLY A 9 28.23 10.20 -10.65
CA GLY A 9 27.58 10.44 -9.38
C GLY A 9 28.11 9.61 -8.19
N ARG A 10 29.22 8.88 -8.38
CA ARG A 10 29.86 8.06 -7.34
C ARG A 10 30.94 8.87 -6.62
N PRO A 11 31.13 8.64 -5.31
CA PRO A 11 32.26 9.25 -4.58
C PRO A 11 33.60 8.91 -5.25
N PRO A 12 34.59 9.83 -5.26
CA PRO A 12 35.92 9.55 -5.78
C PRO A 12 36.57 8.37 -5.05
N ILE A 13 37.37 7.57 -5.75
CA ILE A 13 38.09 6.40 -5.16
C ILE A 13 38.93 6.80 -3.94
N GLU A 14 39.46 8.01 -3.95
CA GLU A 14 40.19 8.62 -2.84
C GLU A 14 39.36 8.74 -1.57
N GLU A 15 38.15 9.25 -1.72
CA GLU A 15 37.20 9.45 -0.62
C GLU A 15 36.78 8.12 0.00
N ILE A 16 36.43 7.14 -0.87
CA ILE A 16 36.08 5.78 -0.46
C ILE A 16 37.23 5.13 0.31
N ALA A 17 38.47 5.25 -0.20
CA ALA A 17 39.68 4.69 0.39
C ALA A 17 39.92 5.27 1.77
N GLN A 18 39.80 6.60 1.93
CA GLN A 18 39.99 7.32 3.17
C GLN A 18 38.90 6.95 4.20
N ALA A 19 37.65 6.93 3.78
CA ALA A 19 36.52 6.62 4.67
C ALA A 19 36.52 5.18 5.20
N LEU A 20 37.01 4.23 4.40
CA LEU A 20 37.03 2.81 4.76
C LEU A 20 38.41 2.35 5.31
N GLY A 21 39.41 3.24 5.37
CA GLY A 21 40.76 2.91 5.85
C GLY A 21 41.50 1.87 4.99
N ILE A 22 41.22 1.80 3.68
CA ILE A 22 41.82 0.85 2.74
C ILE A 22 42.52 1.56 1.58
N SER A 23 43.40 0.85 0.85
CA SER A 23 44.13 1.46 -0.26
C SER A 23 43.23 1.76 -1.46
N LYS A 24 43.52 2.82 -2.25
CA LYS A 24 42.85 3.14 -3.52
C LYS A 24 42.85 1.95 -4.48
N THR A 25 43.90 1.17 -4.49
CA THR A 25 44.01 -0.04 -5.29
C THR A 25 43.00 -1.11 -4.86
N THR A 26 42.76 -1.23 -3.55
CA THR A 26 41.77 -2.17 -2.98
C THR A 26 40.36 -1.74 -3.39
N VAL A 27 40.03 -0.45 -3.30
CA VAL A 27 38.76 0.10 -3.76
C VAL A 27 38.55 -0.15 -5.24
N SER A 28 39.54 0.18 -6.09
CA SER A 28 39.49 -0.04 -7.54
C SER A 28 39.28 -1.52 -7.90
N ARG A 29 39.97 -2.44 -7.23
CA ARG A 29 39.81 -3.89 -7.43
C ARG A 29 38.45 -4.38 -6.93
N ALA A 30 37.93 -3.88 -5.83
CA ALA A 30 36.61 -4.21 -5.33
C ALA A 30 35.52 -3.81 -6.33
N LEU A 31 35.60 -2.60 -6.89
CA LEU A 31 34.62 -2.07 -7.87
C LEU A 31 34.71 -2.72 -9.25
N SER A 32 35.93 -3.04 -9.72
CA SER A 32 36.16 -3.63 -11.04
C SER A 32 35.96 -5.15 -11.09
N GLY A 33 35.86 -5.81 -9.96
CA GLY A 33 35.81 -7.27 -9.88
C GLY A 33 37.15 -7.99 -10.20
N LYS A 34 38.21 -7.24 -10.51
CA LYS A 34 39.51 -7.77 -10.90
C LYS A 34 40.47 -7.86 -9.72
N GLY A 35 41.07 -9.03 -9.48
CA GLY A 35 42.07 -9.25 -8.43
C GLY A 35 41.44 -9.82 -7.13
N ARG A 36 42.34 -10.25 -6.20
CA ARG A 36 41.93 -10.80 -4.89
C ARG A 36 41.54 -9.67 -3.94
N VAL A 37 40.29 -9.57 -3.61
CA VAL A 37 39.72 -8.75 -2.52
C VAL A 37 38.76 -9.66 -1.76
N SER A 38 38.83 -9.65 -0.42
CA SER A 38 37.91 -10.44 0.40
C SER A 38 36.48 -10.01 0.17
N GLU A 39 35.53 -10.94 0.28
CA GLU A 39 34.11 -10.63 0.14
C GLU A 39 33.65 -9.58 1.14
N GLU A 40 34.16 -9.62 2.35
CA GLU A 40 33.89 -8.62 3.40
C GLU A 40 34.31 -7.22 2.98
N THR A 41 35.56 -7.07 2.43
CA THR A 41 36.07 -5.77 1.95
C THR A 41 35.26 -5.29 0.72
N ARG A 42 34.89 -6.20 -0.17
CA ARG A 42 34.05 -5.90 -1.33
C ARG A 42 32.69 -5.38 -0.89
N ALA A 43 32.05 -6.07 0.07
CA ALA A 43 30.75 -5.64 0.64
C ALA A 43 30.84 -4.25 1.29
N LYS A 44 31.93 -3.95 2.04
CA LYS A 44 32.17 -2.61 2.65
C LYS A 44 32.28 -1.52 1.58
N VAL A 45 33.00 -1.76 0.48
CA VAL A 45 33.18 -0.80 -0.61
C VAL A 45 31.84 -0.56 -1.33
N PHE A 46 31.09 -1.60 -1.66
CA PHE A 46 29.79 -1.45 -2.31
C PHE A 46 28.75 -0.81 -1.40
N ALA A 47 28.76 -1.10 -0.11
CA ALA A 47 27.91 -0.43 0.87
C ALA A 47 28.21 1.07 0.98
N TYR A 48 29.44 1.49 0.80
CA TYR A 48 29.83 2.90 0.80
C TYR A 48 29.45 3.62 -0.50
N VAL A 49 29.66 2.98 -1.66
CA VAL A 49 29.38 3.54 -3.00
C VAL A 49 27.88 3.60 -3.31
N GLY A 50 27.12 2.68 -2.76
CA GLY A 50 25.66 2.66 -2.89
C GLY A 50 24.92 3.72 -2.07
N ARG A 51 25.65 4.65 -1.42
CA ARG A 51 25.06 5.79 -0.70
C ARG A 51 25.04 7.04 -1.58
N PRO A 52 23.91 7.44 -2.16
CA PRO A 52 23.78 8.79 -2.70
C PRO A 52 23.77 9.76 -1.53
N GLY A 53 24.78 10.65 -1.44
CA GLY A 53 24.81 11.87 -0.62
C GLY A 53 24.14 11.78 0.75
N GLY A 54 24.81 11.22 1.72
CA GLY A 54 24.74 11.66 3.11
C GLY A 54 23.40 11.71 3.82
N ASP A 55 22.71 10.56 4.01
CA ASP A 55 21.91 10.40 5.23
C ASP A 55 21.87 8.90 5.59
N SER A 56 22.56 8.55 6.66
CA SER A 56 22.90 7.20 7.08
C SER A 56 21.77 6.56 7.89
N ASN A 57 20.61 6.37 7.33
CA ASN A 57 19.55 5.63 8.00
C ASN A 57 18.70 4.72 7.11
N THR A 58 19.14 4.44 5.88
CA THR A 58 18.50 3.37 5.10
C THR A 58 19.20 2.07 5.43
N PRO A 59 18.55 1.09 6.08
CA PRO A 59 19.15 -0.20 6.32
C PRO A 59 19.45 -0.85 4.97
N VAL A 60 20.76 -1.10 4.68
CA VAL A 60 21.16 -1.98 3.59
C VAL A 60 20.63 -3.37 3.94
N ARG A 61 19.46 -3.69 3.44
CA ARG A 61 18.90 -5.02 3.54
C ARG A 61 19.82 -5.96 2.76
N ARG A 62 20.16 -7.10 3.38
CA ARG A 62 20.70 -8.25 2.65
C ARG A 62 19.77 -8.50 1.48
N GLN A 63 20.29 -8.43 0.27
CA GLN A 63 19.55 -8.83 -0.92
C GLN A 63 19.27 -10.33 -0.76
N ASP A 64 18.01 -10.65 -0.50
CA ASP A 64 17.52 -12.01 -0.67
C ASP A 64 17.63 -12.34 -2.16
N PRO A 65 18.38 -13.40 -2.54
CA PRO A 65 18.59 -13.71 -3.96
C PRO A 65 17.30 -14.24 -4.62
N GLY A 66 16.31 -13.43 -4.79
CA GLY A 66 14.97 -13.77 -5.32
C GLY A 66 13.94 -12.69 -5.05
N ALA A 67 14.23 -11.75 -4.15
CA ALA A 67 13.34 -10.63 -3.88
C ALA A 67 13.37 -9.63 -5.03
N THR A 68 12.20 -9.19 -5.48
CA THR A 68 12.05 -8.19 -6.54
C THR A 68 12.13 -6.77 -6.01
N HIS A 69 11.97 -6.58 -4.70
CA HIS A 69 11.80 -5.29 -4.03
C HIS A 69 10.63 -4.46 -4.59
N ASN A 70 9.63 -5.12 -5.13
CA ASN A 70 8.40 -4.51 -5.61
C ASN A 70 7.21 -4.95 -4.76
N LEU A 71 6.35 -3.99 -4.44
CA LEU A 71 5.01 -4.24 -3.90
C LEU A 71 3.96 -3.84 -4.95
N SER A 72 2.87 -4.59 -5.04
CA SER A 72 1.73 -4.18 -5.86
C SER A 72 0.69 -3.49 -5.00
N LEU A 73 0.23 -2.31 -5.41
CA LEU A 73 -0.96 -1.67 -4.87
C LEU A 73 -2.12 -1.89 -5.84
N VAL A 74 -3.07 -2.72 -5.43
CA VAL A 74 -4.26 -3.05 -6.22
C VAL A 74 -5.33 -2.01 -5.99
N ILE A 75 -5.80 -1.38 -7.06
CA ILE A 75 -6.77 -0.28 -7.05
C ILE A 75 -7.92 -0.62 -8.01
N PRO A 76 -9.18 -0.46 -7.60
CA PRO A 76 -10.32 -0.60 -8.51
C PRO A 76 -10.27 0.43 -9.63
N LYS A 77 -10.50 0.01 -10.88
CA LYS A 77 -10.49 0.90 -12.06
C LYS A 77 -11.42 2.10 -11.89
N HIS A 78 -12.62 1.88 -11.36
CA HIS A 78 -13.61 2.94 -11.18
C HIS A 78 -13.21 3.97 -10.09
N PHE A 79 -12.35 3.61 -9.14
CA PHE A 79 -11.86 4.57 -8.13
C PHE A 79 -11.01 5.70 -8.73
N MET A 80 -10.39 5.45 -9.88
CA MET A 80 -9.61 6.47 -10.58
C MET A 80 -10.47 7.56 -11.22
N GLN A 81 -11.76 7.28 -11.43
CA GLN A 81 -12.73 8.25 -11.96
C GLN A 81 -13.34 9.12 -10.83
N LEU A 82 -13.13 8.73 -9.58
CA LEU A 82 -13.67 9.42 -8.42
C LEU A 82 -12.55 10.22 -7.73
N ASP A 83 -12.82 11.46 -7.36
CA ASP A 83 -11.93 12.20 -6.45
C ASP A 83 -12.11 11.66 -5.03
N LEU A 84 -11.31 10.66 -4.68
CA LEU A 84 -11.32 10.02 -3.37
C LEU A 84 -10.12 10.49 -2.53
N PRO A 85 -10.29 11.53 -1.69
CA PRO A 85 -9.22 12.04 -0.84
C PRO A 85 -8.62 10.98 0.08
N PHE A 86 -9.43 10.03 0.52
CA PHE A 86 -8.98 8.90 1.34
C PHE A 86 -7.97 8.02 0.57
N LEU A 87 -8.32 7.58 -0.64
CA LEU A 87 -7.44 6.74 -1.46
C LEU A 87 -6.11 7.45 -1.75
N ARG A 88 -6.17 8.72 -2.11
CA ARG A 88 -4.97 9.54 -2.37
C ARG A 88 -4.05 9.63 -1.15
N LYS A 89 -4.60 9.78 0.07
CA LYS A 89 -3.82 9.77 1.32
C LYS A 89 -3.23 8.39 1.61
N CYS A 90 -4.01 7.32 1.43
CA CYS A 90 -3.51 5.94 1.59
C CYS A 90 -2.36 5.65 0.62
N MET A 91 -2.52 5.98 -0.66
CA MET A 91 -1.45 5.82 -1.66
C MET A 91 -0.18 6.57 -1.25
N GLY A 92 -0.31 7.84 -0.81
CA GLY A 92 0.82 8.63 -0.35
C GLY A 92 1.55 7.99 0.85
N GLY A 93 0.79 7.45 1.81
CA GLY A 93 1.35 6.73 2.95
C GLY A 93 2.07 5.44 2.54
N VAL A 94 1.45 4.65 1.66
CA VAL A 94 2.04 3.41 1.13
C VAL A 94 3.32 3.72 0.36
N CYS A 95 3.31 4.70 -0.56
CA CYS A 95 4.51 5.11 -1.30
C CYS A 95 5.66 5.53 -0.36
N THR A 96 5.36 6.35 0.64
CA THR A 96 6.36 6.81 1.61
C THR A 96 6.97 5.65 2.39
N MET A 97 6.14 4.74 2.89
CA MET A 97 6.62 3.61 3.69
C MET A 97 7.34 2.56 2.86
N ALA A 98 6.91 2.29 1.63
CA ALA A 98 7.58 1.40 0.70
C ALA A 98 9.00 1.93 0.38
N ALA A 99 9.10 3.21 -0.01
CA ALA A 99 10.39 3.85 -0.31
C ALA A 99 11.36 3.82 0.89
N GLN A 100 10.88 4.12 2.12
CA GLN A 100 11.70 4.04 3.34
C GLN A 100 12.22 2.63 3.62
N ARG A 101 11.55 1.60 3.12
CA ARG A 101 11.93 0.19 3.28
C ARG A 101 12.63 -0.40 2.08
N GLY A 102 12.95 0.41 1.06
CA GLY A 102 13.64 -0.03 -0.15
C GLY A 102 12.78 -0.87 -1.08
N TYR A 103 11.46 -0.60 -1.10
CA TYR A 103 10.52 -1.20 -2.04
C TYR A 103 10.02 -0.17 -3.04
N ASP A 104 9.91 -0.58 -4.30
CA ASP A 104 9.19 0.16 -5.32
C ASP A 104 7.71 -0.25 -5.32
N LEU A 105 6.83 0.66 -5.76
CA LEU A 105 5.39 0.42 -5.79
C LEU A 105 4.89 0.32 -7.23
N LEU A 106 4.32 -0.83 -7.57
CA LEU A 106 3.62 -1.05 -8.84
C LEU A 106 2.12 -0.82 -8.63
N LEU A 107 1.50 -0.03 -9.50
CA LEU A 107 0.05 0.11 -9.51
C LEU A 107 -0.58 -1.02 -10.32
N CYS A 108 -1.61 -1.64 -9.79
CA CYS A 108 -2.37 -2.69 -10.44
C CYS A 108 -3.85 -2.31 -10.46
N TYR A 109 -4.42 -2.14 -11.65
CA TYR A 109 -5.83 -1.80 -11.81
C TYR A 109 -6.65 -3.04 -12.07
N VAL A 110 -7.67 -3.25 -11.25
CA VAL A 110 -8.61 -4.37 -11.34
C VAL A 110 -10.05 -3.85 -11.43
N SER A 111 -10.95 -4.68 -11.96
CA SER A 111 -12.39 -4.51 -11.75
C SER A 111 -12.92 -5.69 -10.94
N ASP A 112 -14.22 -5.69 -10.66
CA ASP A 112 -14.85 -6.76 -9.88
C ASP A 112 -14.82 -8.11 -10.63
N THR A 113 -14.61 -8.08 -11.95
CA THR A 113 -14.59 -9.25 -12.84
C THR A 113 -13.29 -9.39 -13.64
N ASP A 114 -12.34 -8.46 -13.53
CA ASP A 114 -11.09 -8.47 -14.31
C ASP A 114 -9.89 -8.28 -13.39
N THR A 115 -9.21 -9.37 -13.12
CA THR A 115 -7.97 -9.45 -12.33
C THR A 115 -6.74 -9.78 -13.17
N VAL A 116 -6.84 -9.77 -14.49
CA VAL A 116 -5.77 -10.21 -15.43
C VAL A 116 -4.45 -9.48 -15.18
N GLN A 117 -4.48 -8.19 -14.83
CA GLN A 117 -3.26 -7.45 -14.54
C GLN A 117 -2.56 -7.97 -13.28
N LEU A 118 -3.33 -8.28 -12.23
CA LEU A 118 -2.80 -8.86 -11.00
C LEU A 118 -2.22 -10.25 -11.27
N GLU A 119 -3.00 -11.12 -11.92
CA GLU A 119 -2.55 -12.46 -12.28
C GLU A 119 -1.23 -12.46 -13.05
N ARG A 120 -1.10 -11.56 -14.03
CA ARG A 120 0.14 -11.41 -14.80
C ARG A 120 1.34 -10.98 -13.92
N GLN A 121 1.13 -10.10 -12.92
CA GLN A 121 2.19 -9.71 -11.99
C GLN A 121 2.63 -10.89 -11.12
N LEU A 122 1.67 -11.68 -10.63
CA LEU A 122 1.91 -12.86 -9.79
C LEU A 122 2.62 -13.97 -10.58
N ALA A 123 2.07 -14.35 -11.74
CA ALA A 123 2.63 -15.40 -12.60
C ALA A 123 4.06 -15.09 -13.09
N SER A 124 4.41 -13.82 -13.24
CA SER A 124 5.76 -13.40 -13.64
C SER A 124 6.67 -13.06 -12.47
N HIS A 125 6.28 -13.37 -11.22
CA HIS A 125 7.05 -13.11 -10.00
C HIS A 125 7.61 -11.67 -9.93
N LYS A 126 6.78 -10.68 -10.27
CA LYS A 126 7.22 -9.27 -10.33
C LYS A 126 7.12 -8.55 -9.01
N VAL A 127 6.47 -9.13 -8.01
CA VAL A 127 6.19 -8.49 -6.72
C VAL A 127 6.44 -9.47 -5.58
N ASP A 128 6.94 -8.95 -4.46
CA ASP A 128 7.19 -9.70 -3.24
C ASP A 128 5.97 -9.70 -2.31
N GLY A 129 5.02 -8.82 -2.56
CA GLY A 129 3.79 -8.71 -1.77
C GLY A 129 2.78 -7.79 -2.42
N VAL A 130 1.54 -7.86 -1.94
CA VAL A 130 0.40 -7.12 -2.49
C VAL A 130 -0.34 -6.37 -1.39
N ILE A 131 -0.76 -5.15 -1.69
CA ILE A 131 -1.64 -4.33 -0.85
C ILE A 131 -2.95 -4.17 -1.61
N LEU A 132 -4.04 -4.71 -1.06
CA LEU A 132 -5.38 -4.50 -1.57
C LEU A 132 -5.93 -3.20 -1.01
N SER A 133 -6.28 -2.23 -1.86
CA SER A 133 -6.82 -0.93 -1.41
C SER A 133 -8.33 -0.92 -1.25
N ARG A 134 -8.96 -2.05 -1.44
CA ARG A 134 -10.39 -2.28 -1.23
C ARG A 134 -10.63 -3.70 -0.75
N THR A 135 -11.80 -3.93 -0.18
CA THR A 135 -12.25 -5.26 0.23
C THR A 135 -13.70 -5.48 -0.20
N MET A 136 -13.97 -6.68 -0.69
CA MET A 136 -15.30 -7.14 -1.10
C MET A 136 -15.65 -8.42 -0.34
N SER A 137 -16.95 -8.74 -0.25
CA SER A 137 -17.42 -9.97 0.40
C SER A 137 -16.84 -11.24 -0.26
N ASP A 138 -16.79 -11.26 -1.60
CA ASP A 138 -16.20 -12.34 -2.40
C ASP A 138 -15.19 -11.71 -3.36
N ASP A 139 -13.96 -11.44 -2.87
CA ASP A 139 -12.95 -10.71 -3.65
C ASP A 139 -12.08 -11.70 -4.45
N PRO A 140 -12.20 -11.73 -5.79
CA PRO A 140 -11.42 -12.64 -6.62
C PRO A 140 -9.90 -12.39 -6.53
N CYS A 141 -9.47 -11.22 -6.06
CA CYS A 141 -8.07 -10.94 -5.82
C CYS A 141 -7.52 -11.75 -4.64
N ILE A 142 -8.35 -12.01 -3.61
CA ILE A 142 -7.95 -12.80 -2.44
C ILE A 142 -7.71 -14.25 -2.85
N ASP A 143 -8.64 -14.85 -3.58
CA ASP A 143 -8.51 -16.23 -4.07
C ASP A 143 -7.25 -16.40 -4.92
N LEU A 144 -7.00 -15.44 -5.80
CA LEU A 144 -5.83 -15.43 -6.66
C LEU A 144 -4.52 -15.33 -5.85
N LEU A 145 -4.47 -14.44 -4.86
CA LEU A 145 -3.30 -14.25 -4.00
C LEU A 145 -3.00 -15.49 -3.16
N GLN A 146 -4.03 -16.14 -2.63
CA GLN A 146 -3.90 -17.40 -1.91
C GLN A 146 -3.41 -18.53 -2.82
N GLN A 147 -3.94 -18.62 -4.04
CA GLN A 147 -3.51 -19.60 -5.03
C GLN A 147 -2.03 -19.47 -5.39
N TYR A 148 -1.55 -18.24 -5.57
CA TYR A 148 -0.14 -17.98 -5.88
C TYR A 148 0.78 -17.97 -4.64
N GLY A 149 0.24 -18.02 -3.43
CA GLY A 149 1.00 -18.01 -2.18
C GLY A 149 1.79 -16.72 -1.94
N VAL A 150 1.34 -15.59 -2.51
CA VAL A 150 2.01 -14.28 -2.36
C VAL A 150 1.49 -13.59 -1.11
N PRO A 151 2.36 -13.09 -0.22
CA PRO A 151 1.95 -12.35 0.96
C PRO A 151 1.14 -11.11 0.59
N PHE A 152 0.05 -10.85 1.31
CA PHE A 152 -0.74 -9.65 1.07
C PHE A 152 -1.37 -9.09 2.36
N VAL A 153 -1.78 -7.83 2.29
CA VAL A 153 -2.51 -7.11 3.34
C VAL A 153 -3.64 -6.31 2.70
N ALA A 154 -4.73 -6.14 3.43
CA ALA A 154 -5.87 -5.35 2.97
C ALA A 154 -5.97 -4.00 3.69
N ILE A 155 -6.39 -2.97 2.95
CA ILE A 155 -6.92 -1.72 3.49
C ILE A 155 -8.44 -1.83 3.44
N GLY A 156 -9.04 -2.05 4.59
CA GLY A 156 -10.44 -2.38 4.76
C GLY A 156 -10.63 -3.73 5.45
N ARG A 157 -11.84 -3.99 5.92
CA ARG A 157 -12.17 -5.20 6.65
C ARG A 157 -12.39 -6.40 5.70
N ILE A 158 -11.78 -7.52 6.05
CA ILE A 158 -12.04 -8.85 5.47
C ILE A 158 -12.62 -9.73 6.59
N GLU A 159 -13.54 -10.64 6.27
CA GLU A 159 -14.16 -11.54 7.27
C GLU A 159 -13.18 -12.63 7.78
N ASN A 160 -12.08 -12.84 7.07
CA ASN A 160 -11.04 -13.77 7.48
C ASN A 160 -9.98 -13.05 8.34
N ASP A 161 -9.96 -13.34 9.64
CA ASP A 161 -9.04 -12.73 10.61
C ASP A 161 -7.57 -13.18 10.44
N ASP A 162 -7.31 -14.26 9.69
CA ASP A 162 -5.95 -14.72 9.39
C ASP A 162 -5.24 -13.81 8.37
N ILE A 163 -5.99 -12.97 7.64
CA ILE A 163 -5.44 -12.03 6.67
C ILE A 163 -5.10 -10.72 7.38
N PRO A 164 -3.83 -10.26 7.34
CA PRO A 164 -3.46 -8.95 7.86
C PRO A 164 -4.27 -7.84 7.20
N GLN A 165 -4.88 -6.98 8.01
CA GLN A 165 -5.74 -5.91 7.54
C GLN A 165 -5.60 -4.64 8.38
N ALA A 166 -5.80 -3.50 7.76
CA ALA A 166 -5.85 -2.19 8.39
C ALA A 166 -7.14 -1.50 8.01
N ASP A 167 -8.02 -1.31 8.98
CA ASP A 167 -9.32 -0.70 8.76
C ASP A 167 -9.66 0.33 9.84
N ASN A 168 -10.69 1.12 9.58
CA ASN A 168 -11.36 1.96 10.55
C ASN A 168 -12.63 1.24 11.04
N ASP A 169 -13.09 1.54 12.23
CA ASP A 169 -14.40 1.05 12.73
C ASP A 169 -15.55 1.75 11.96
N GLN A 170 -15.82 1.27 10.75
CA GLN A 170 -16.84 1.82 9.88
C GLN A 170 -18.25 1.64 10.46
N LEU A 171 -18.49 0.49 11.10
CA LEU A 171 -19.77 0.18 11.73
C LEU A 171 -20.00 1.08 12.95
N GLY A 172 -19.04 1.17 13.84
CA GLY A 172 -19.14 2.01 15.03
C GLY A 172 -19.26 3.49 14.67
N ALA A 173 -18.46 3.97 13.72
CA ALA A 173 -18.53 5.37 13.26
C ALA A 173 -19.90 5.72 12.66
N ALA A 174 -20.49 4.85 11.85
CA ALA A 174 -21.83 5.09 11.29
C ALA A 174 -22.93 5.03 12.35
N SER A 175 -22.84 4.11 13.31
CA SER A 175 -23.77 4.06 14.44
C SER A 175 -23.68 5.34 15.29
N GLU A 176 -22.47 5.78 15.61
CA GLU A 176 -22.23 7.00 16.37
C GLU A 176 -22.75 8.25 15.63
N MET A 177 -22.50 8.36 14.32
CA MET A 177 -23.03 9.48 13.53
C MET A 177 -24.55 9.51 13.56
N THR A 178 -25.22 8.35 13.45
CA THR A 178 -26.66 8.23 13.54
C THR A 178 -27.16 8.68 14.92
N ARG A 179 -26.46 8.26 15.98
CA ARG A 179 -26.75 8.67 17.36
C ARG A 179 -26.63 10.18 17.53
N VAL A 180 -25.56 10.79 17.01
CA VAL A 180 -25.37 12.26 17.09
C VAL A 180 -26.52 12.99 16.39
N LEU A 181 -26.96 12.55 15.21
CA LEU A 181 -28.07 13.17 14.51
C LEU A 181 -29.38 13.12 15.32
N PHE A 182 -29.67 12.00 16.01
CA PHE A 182 -30.83 11.93 16.93
C PHE A 182 -30.69 12.88 18.09
N GLN A 183 -29.51 12.99 18.69
CA GLN A 183 -29.23 13.95 19.79
C GLN A 183 -29.41 15.40 19.35
N MET A 184 -29.08 15.72 18.10
CA MET A 184 -29.33 17.05 17.49
C MET A 184 -30.81 17.32 17.17
N GLY A 185 -31.70 16.36 17.42
CA GLY A 185 -33.14 16.52 17.23
C GLY A 185 -33.68 15.93 15.92
N ALA A 186 -32.84 15.33 15.05
CA ALA A 186 -33.32 14.66 13.86
C ALA A 186 -34.24 13.49 14.25
N ARG A 187 -35.32 13.28 13.50
CA ARG A 187 -36.28 12.17 13.69
C ARG A 187 -36.40 11.29 12.46
N ARG A 188 -36.07 11.81 11.31
CA ARG A 188 -36.00 11.08 10.02
C ARG A 188 -34.63 11.28 9.43
N ILE A 189 -33.85 10.22 9.38
CA ILE A 189 -32.47 10.22 8.90
C ILE A 189 -32.43 9.37 7.64
N ALA A 190 -31.93 9.92 6.53
CA ALA A 190 -31.72 9.18 5.29
C ALA A 190 -30.29 8.62 5.26
N TYR A 191 -30.14 7.45 4.64
CA TYR A 191 -28.85 6.84 4.34
C TYR A 191 -28.59 6.86 2.83
N LEU A 192 -27.46 7.42 2.43
CA LEU A 192 -26.96 7.40 1.06
C LEU A 192 -25.63 6.65 1.06
N GLY A 193 -25.55 5.52 0.38
CA GLY A 193 -24.36 4.66 0.36
C GLY A 193 -24.02 4.09 -1.00
N GLY A 194 -22.79 3.66 -1.15
CA GLY A 194 -22.32 2.93 -2.33
C GLY A 194 -22.81 1.48 -2.37
N SER A 195 -22.24 0.69 -3.29
CA SER A 195 -22.58 -0.74 -3.41
C SER A 195 -22.29 -1.52 -2.11
N GLY A 196 -23.23 -2.33 -1.68
CA GLY A 196 -23.09 -3.24 -0.54
C GLY A 196 -22.08 -4.37 -0.77
N THR A 197 -21.61 -4.57 -1.99
CA THR A 197 -20.55 -5.52 -2.33
C THR A 197 -19.25 -5.18 -1.62
N TYR A 198 -18.97 -3.88 -1.44
CA TYR A 198 -17.80 -3.42 -0.68
C TYR A 198 -18.08 -3.47 0.82
N THR A 199 -17.21 -4.13 1.57
CA THR A 199 -17.38 -4.34 3.02
C THR A 199 -17.54 -3.03 3.78
N VAL A 200 -16.83 -1.98 3.39
CA VAL A 200 -16.95 -0.63 3.98
C VAL A 200 -18.37 -0.06 3.89
N ASN A 201 -19.08 -0.27 2.78
CA ASN A 201 -20.45 0.22 2.61
C ASN A 201 -21.44 -0.65 3.36
N ALA A 202 -21.24 -1.97 3.37
CA ALA A 202 -22.05 -2.90 4.16
C ALA A 202 -21.96 -2.59 5.65
N ASP A 203 -20.75 -2.34 6.17
CA ASP A 203 -20.52 -1.99 7.56
C ASP A 203 -21.15 -0.66 7.94
N ARG A 204 -21.04 0.36 7.11
CA ARG A 204 -21.69 1.65 7.33
C ARG A 204 -23.21 1.55 7.36
N LEU A 205 -23.80 0.76 6.45
CA LEU A 205 -25.24 0.51 6.47
C LEU A 205 -25.66 -0.21 7.75
N ARG A 206 -24.91 -1.24 8.17
CA ARG A 206 -25.15 -1.95 9.44
C ARG A 206 -25.06 -1.00 10.63
N GLY A 207 -24.06 -0.11 10.65
CA GLY A 207 -23.90 0.90 11.68
C GLY A 207 -25.07 1.89 11.75
N TYR A 208 -25.53 2.38 10.59
CA TYR A 208 -26.72 3.22 10.51
C TYR A 208 -27.96 2.52 11.08
N LEU A 209 -28.22 1.27 10.67
CA LEU A 209 -29.36 0.47 11.15
C LEU A 209 -29.27 0.23 12.66
N ARG A 210 -28.06 -0.06 13.17
CA ARG A 210 -27.81 -0.19 14.61
C ARG A 210 -28.11 1.11 15.36
N GLY A 211 -27.65 2.26 14.84
CA GLY A 211 -27.93 3.56 15.45
C GLY A 211 -29.43 3.89 15.49
N LEU A 212 -30.21 3.53 14.46
CA LEU A 212 -31.67 3.66 14.50
C LEU A 212 -32.28 2.78 15.60
N ALA A 213 -31.87 1.52 15.68
CA ALA A 213 -32.40 0.56 16.66
C ALA A 213 -32.13 1.00 18.10
N GLU A 214 -30.99 1.62 18.40
CA GLU A 214 -30.65 2.17 19.72
C GLU A 214 -31.67 3.24 20.21
N PHE A 215 -32.35 3.93 19.27
CA PHE A 215 -33.41 4.90 19.56
C PHE A 215 -34.82 4.33 19.37
N GLY A 216 -34.95 3.00 19.20
CA GLY A 216 -36.24 2.35 18.98
C GLY A 216 -36.93 2.71 17.65
N VAL A 217 -36.14 3.19 16.67
CA VAL A 217 -36.66 3.58 15.34
C VAL A 217 -36.45 2.45 14.36
N SER A 218 -37.55 2.00 13.74
CA SER A 218 -37.48 1.05 12.63
C SER A 218 -36.96 1.72 11.37
N ALA A 219 -36.17 0.97 10.61
CA ALA A 219 -35.64 1.45 9.34
C ALA A 219 -36.76 1.68 8.31
N ASP A 220 -36.85 2.88 7.77
CA ASP A 220 -37.72 3.22 6.64
C ASP A 220 -36.95 3.01 5.33
N GLN A 221 -37.34 1.98 4.57
CA GLN A 221 -36.68 1.62 3.31
C GLN A 221 -36.73 2.76 2.28
N SER A 222 -37.72 3.66 2.39
CA SER A 222 -37.79 4.83 1.51
C SER A 222 -36.69 5.85 1.72
N LEU A 223 -36.04 5.80 2.89
CA LEU A 223 -34.91 6.66 3.29
C LEU A 223 -33.55 6.00 3.06
N ILE A 224 -33.50 4.79 2.54
CA ILE A 224 -32.25 4.07 2.26
C ILE A 224 -32.02 4.03 0.76
N ARG A 225 -30.89 4.57 0.32
CA ARG A 225 -30.42 4.48 -1.06
C ARG A 225 -29.00 3.94 -1.05
N THR A 226 -28.78 2.82 -1.74
CA THR A 226 -27.47 2.16 -1.91
C THR A 226 -27.12 2.06 -3.39
N GLY A 227 -25.89 1.64 -3.70
CA GLY A 227 -25.42 1.49 -5.08
C GLY A 227 -25.06 2.82 -5.77
N ILE A 228 -24.86 3.89 -5.02
CA ILE A 228 -24.48 5.20 -5.57
C ILE A 228 -22.97 5.19 -5.84
N GLU A 229 -22.56 4.97 -7.10
CA GLU A 229 -21.15 4.78 -7.46
C GLU A 229 -20.55 5.94 -8.25
N SER A 230 -21.35 6.82 -8.82
CA SER A 230 -20.88 8.00 -9.56
C SER A 230 -21.38 9.32 -8.97
N ASN A 231 -20.68 10.41 -9.33
CA ASN A 231 -21.13 11.76 -8.95
C ASN A 231 -22.47 12.13 -9.61
N GLU A 232 -22.78 11.57 -10.77
CA GLU A 232 -24.04 11.78 -11.49
C GLU A 232 -25.24 11.15 -10.78
N GLN A 233 -25.02 10.07 -10.01
CA GLN A 233 -26.06 9.40 -9.22
C GLN A 233 -26.32 10.07 -7.87
N ARG A 234 -25.52 11.12 -7.51
CA ARG A 234 -25.63 11.84 -6.24
C ARG A 234 -26.48 13.11 -6.33
N THR A 235 -26.84 13.53 -7.54
CA THR A 235 -27.73 14.67 -7.83
C THR A 235 -29.15 14.20 -8.05
#